data_af1caf916ea8d748d972eab5e7205e0d
#
_entry.id   af1caf916ea8d748d972eab5e7205e0d
#
_cell.length_a   1.000
_cell.length_b   1.000
_cell.length_c   1.000
_cell.angle_alpha   90.00
_cell.angle_beta   90.00
_cell.angle_gamma   90.00
#
_symmetry.space_group_name_H-M   'P 1'
#
loop_
_entity.id
_entity.type
_entity.pdbx_description
1 polymer ?
#
loop_
_entity_poly.entity_id
_entity_poly.type
_entity_poly.pdbx_seq_one_letter_code
_entity_poly.pdbx_strand_id
1 'polypeptide(L)'
;MNLANDSATSRDIFDWDYILWSVRLKLLAAGFFMYLGVSFLAHWLSLWISASYPALSTKKKIEWNIDITRGVFGVQCSIAGFWALLIDPVFQADKVYSQQNWSWLHCLVASGCMLLDDVYLLVFDIVFRTRNMILLVHHFFASGALLGLIINIKSGHYLILIGLLLEMITPLNCLTTLLKVTGNANTLLGKVNRWVHLHIQHCRVVLTYHMWWVCISNWNDVVENLGLPYFIVFLMGLSILTFIMNPYWIYTSTPRLFGPIDTNSPNTALKKGSSGKLNSETFQKKKI
;
A
#
# COMPACT_ATOMS: atom_id res chain seq x y z
N MET A 1 15.68 -5.23 -57.30
CA MET A 1 14.33 -5.52 -56.78
C MET A 1 14.48 -5.70 -55.27
N ASN A 2 14.49 -4.54 -54.53
CA ASN A 2 14.70 -4.51 -53.09
C ASN A 2 13.34 -4.65 -52.43
N LEU A 3 13.07 -5.81 -51.89
CA LEU A 3 11.97 -6.04 -50.96
C LEU A 3 12.36 -5.37 -49.63
N ALA A 4 11.91 -4.16 -49.40
CA ALA A 4 11.92 -3.53 -48.10
C ALA A 4 11.00 -4.36 -47.20
N ASN A 5 11.62 -5.09 -46.25
CA ASN A 5 10.93 -5.74 -45.16
C ASN A 5 10.47 -4.64 -44.21
N ASP A 6 9.29 -4.08 -44.44
CA ASP A 6 8.52 -3.33 -43.47
C ASP A 6 7.98 -4.34 -42.44
N SER A 7 8.88 -4.82 -41.56
CA SER A 7 8.45 -5.35 -40.29
C SER A 7 7.87 -4.18 -39.49
N ALA A 8 6.56 -3.99 -39.57
CA ALA A 8 5.83 -3.17 -38.65
C ALA A 8 6.12 -3.69 -37.24
N THR A 9 7.15 -3.15 -36.60
CA THR A 9 7.41 -3.38 -35.17
C THR A 9 6.15 -2.95 -34.45
N SER A 10 5.39 -3.92 -33.94
CA SER A 10 4.32 -3.64 -33.01
C SER A 10 4.95 -2.81 -31.89
N ARG A 11 4.62 -1.51 -31.85
CA ARG A 11 5.09 -0.64 -30.76
C ARG A 11 4.60 -1.29 -29.48
N ASP A 12 5.55 -1.66 -28.63
CA ASP A 12 5.21 -2.15 -27.28
C ASP A 12 4.38 -1.04 -26.61
N ILE A 13 3.27 -1.43 -25.96
CA ILE A 13 2.38 -0.52 -25.23
C ILE A 13 3.16 0.29 -24.18
N PHE A 14 4.33 -0.21 -23.76
CA PHE A 14 5.21 0.39 -22.78
C PHE A 14 6.34 1.23 -23.39
N ASP A 15 6.39 1.40 -24.72
CA ASP A 15 7.46 2.12 -25.40
C ASP A 15 7.21 3.65 -25.41
N TRP A 16 7.49 4.24 -24.24
CA TRP A 16 7.43 5.68 -24.00
C TRP A 16 8.85 6.23 -23.83
N ASP A 17 9.07 7.47 -24.24
CA ASP A 17 10.34 8.15 -23.95
C ASP A 17 10.35 8.66 -22.51
N TYR A 18 10.76 7.79 -21.58
CA TYR A 18 10.85 8.09 -20.14
C TYR A 18 11.93 9.11 -19.77
N ILE A 19 12.82 9.49 -20.70
CA ILE A 19 13.80 10.56 -20.49
C ILE A 19 13.07 11.91 -20.41
N LEU A 20 11.97 12.06 -21.14
CA LEU A 20 11.20 13.30 -21.17
C LEU A 20 10.43 13.54 -19.88
N TRP A 21 10.67 14.68 -19.24
CA TRP A 21 9.90 15.11 -18.08
C TRP A 21 8.40 15.15 -18.31
N SER A 22 7.97 15.57 -19.50
CA SER A 22 6.55 15.62 -19.87
C SER A 22 5.89 14.24 -19.83
N VAL A 23 6.59 13.18 -20.21
CA VAL A 23 6.10 11.79 -20.15
C VAL A 23 6.00 11.35 -18.69
N ARG A 24 7.06 11.55 -17.91
CA ARG A 24 7.07 11.17 -16.48
C ARG A 24 5.97 11.87 -15.71
N LEU A 25 5.79 13.18 -15.87
CA LEU A 25 4.74 13.94 -15.20
C LEU A 25 3.33 13.52 -15.65
N LYS A 26 3.12 13.22 -16.93
CA LYS A 26 1.84 12.70 -17.42
C LYS A 26 1.49 11.34 -16.82
N LEU A 27 2.46 10.43 -16.74
CA LEU A 27 2.25 9.10 -16.16
C LEU A 27 2.04 9.16 -14.64
N LEU A 28 2.77 10.03 -13.93
CA LEU A 28 2.54 10.30 -12.52
C LEU A 28 1.12 10.86 -12.29
N ALA A 29 0.72 11.86 -13.09
CA ALA A 29 -0.63 12.42 -13.01
C ALA A 29 -1.69 11.38 -13.36
N ALA A 30 -1.46 10.54 -14.37
CA ALA A 30 -2.35 9.44 -14.73
C ALA A 30 -2.52 8.46 -13.55
N GLY A 31 -1.43 8.09 -12.86
CA GLY A 31 -1.48 7.28 -11.64
C GLY A 31 -2.30 7.94 -10.54
N PHE A 32 -2.06 9.22 -10.27
CA PHE A 32 -2.82 9.99 -9.28
C PHE A 32 -4.33 9.97 -9.57
N PHE A 33 -4.74 10.32 -10.78
CA PHE A 33 -6.16 10.36 -11.15
C PHE A 33 -6.77 8.97 -11.28
N MET A 34 -6.02 7.96 -11.70
CA MET A 34 -6.47 6.56 -11.72
C MET A 34 -6.85 6.11 -10.31
N TYR A 35 -5.99 6.32 -9.32
CA TYR A 35 -6.28 5.90 -7.94
C TYR A 35 -7.32 6.79 -7.25
N LEU A 36 -7.41 8.06 -7.61
CA LEU A 36 -8.54 8.90 -7.21
C LEU A 36 -9.86 8.30 -7.76
N GLY A 37 -9.87 7.86 -9.02
CA GLY A 37 -10.98 7.14 -9.62
C GLY A 37 -11.33 5.84 -8.88
N VAL A 38 -10.31 5.05 -8.46
CA VAL A 38 -10.51 3.87 -7.61
C VAL A 38 -11.20 4.23 -6.30
N SER A 39 -10.81 5.35 -5.66
CA SER A 39 -11.44 5.81 -4.42
C SER A 39 -12.93 6.19 -4.62
N PHE A 40 -13.26 6.87 -5.72
CA PHE A 40 -14.66 7.15 -6.06
C PHE A 40 -15.43 5.86 -6.40
N LEU A 41 -14.84 4.96 -7.16
CA LEU A 41 -15.45 3.67 -7.49
C LEU A 41 -15.69 2.85 -6.21
N ALA A 42 -14.75 2.83 -5.28
CA ALA A 42 -14.90 2.20 -3.97
C ALA A 42 -16.11 2.76 -3.21
N HIS A 43 -16.32 4.09 -3.23
CA HIS A 43 -17.49 4.72 -2.64
C HIS A 43 -18.80 4.20 -3.25
N TRP A 44 -18.90 4.26 -4.57
CA TRP A 44 -20.12 3.84 -5.27
C TRP A 44 -20.41 2.34 -5.10
N LEU A 45 -19.42 1.49 -5.27
CA LEU A 45 -19.58 0.04 -5.09
C LEU A 45 -19.96 -0.29 -3.65
N SER A 46 -19.36 0.39 -2.67
CA SER A 46 -19.66 0.15 -1.26
C SER A 46 -21.09 0.54 -0.87
N LEU A 47 -21.68 1.55 -1.51
CA LEU A 47 -23.11 1.89 -1.34
C LEU A 47 -24.02 0.76 -1.79
N TRP A 48 -23.62 0.00 -2.81
CA TRP A 48 -24.44 -1.08 -3.38
C TRP A 48 -24.21 -2.42 -2.70
N ILE A 49 -22.96 -2.72 -2.31
CA ILE A 49 -22.57 -4.06 -1.84
C ILE A 49 -22.66 -4.17 -0.31
N SER A 50 -22.40 -3.09 0.43
CA SER A 50 -22.30 -3.14 1.89
C SER A 50 -23.44 -2.44 2.59
N ALA A 51 -24.33 -3.21 3.24
CA ALA A 51 -25.42 -2.65 4.05
C ALA A 51 -24.93 -1.78 5.22
N SER A 52 -23.70 -1.99 5.69
CA SER A 52 -23.10 -1.22 6.79
C SER A 52 -22.54 0.12 6.34
N TYR A 53 -22.15 0.26 5.08
CA TYR A 53 -21.46 1.45 4.57
C TYR A 53 -22.29 2.73 4.60
N PRO A 54 -23.59 2.75 4.21
CA PRO A 54 -24.40 3.97 4.25
C PRO A 54 -24.51 4.58 5.65
N ALA A 55 -24.52 3.75 6.70
CA ALA A 55 -24.64 4.16 8.10
C ALA A 55 -23.33 4.71 8.70
N LEU A 56 -22.21 4.65 7.99
CA LEU A 56 -20.95 5.17 8.46
C LEU A 56 -20.93 6.70 8.49
N SER A 57 -20.21 7.26 9.47
CA SER A 57 -19.90 8.69 9.49
C SER A 57 -19.02 9.08 8.31
N THR A 58 -19.02 10.35 7.89
CA THR A 58 -18.19 10.86 6.78
C THR A 58 -16.73 10.48 6.94
N LYS A 59 -16.16 10.66 8.14
CA LYS A 59 -14.78 10.23 8.43
C LYS A 59 -14.54 8.77 8.11
N LYS A 60 -15.41 7.88 8.60
CA LYS A 60 -15.27 6.43 8.38
C LYS A 60 -15.49 6.02 6.92
N LYS A 61 -16.32 6.74 6.16
CA LYS A 61 -16.48 6.51 4.72
C LYS A 61 -15.20 6.85 3.96
N ILE A 62 -14.55 7.97 4.32
CA ILE A 62 -13.27 8.36 3.72
C ILE A 62 -12.20 7.32 4.07
N GLU A 63 -12.05 6.93 5.34
CA GLU A 63 -11.11 5.88 5.77
C GLU A 63 -11.33 4.56 5.00
N TRP A 64 -12.56 4.13 4.86
CA TRP A 64 -12.95 2.93 4.10
C TRP A 64 -12.50 3.00 2.63
N ASN A 65 -12.78 4.13 1.97
CA ASN A 65 -12.42 4.29 0.55
C ASN A 65 -10.90 4.35 0.35
N ILE A 66 -10.18 5.04 1.25
CA ILE A 66 -8.71 5.09 1.25
C ILE A 66 -8.14 3.68 1.45
N ASP A 67 -8.65 2.91 2.40
CA ASP A 67 -8.18 1.55 2.68
C ASP A 67 -8.39 0.62 1.48
N ILE A 68 -9.52 0.74 0.75
CA ILE A 68 -9.74 -0.02 -0.49
C ILE A 68 -8.74 0.41 -1.57
N THR A 69 -8.52 1.72 -1.73
CA THR A 69 -7.55 2.26 -2.71
C THR A 69 -6.15 1.74 -2.43
N ARG A 70 -5.70 1.78 -1.17
CA ARG A 70 -4.43 1.19 -0.72
C ARG A 70 -4.38 -0.31 -0.96
N GLY A 71 -5.49 -1.03 -0.73
CA GLY A 71 -5.59 -2.46 -1.01
C GLY A 71 -5.34 -2.78 -2.48
N VAL A 72 -5.95 -2.04 -3.40
CA VAL A 72 -5.73 -2.18 -4.85
C VAL A 72 -4.27 -1.84 -5.22
N PHE A 73 -3.73 -0.77 -4.66
CA PHE A 73 -2.33 -0.39 -4.83
C PHE A 73 -1.38 -1.49 -4.35
N GLY A 74 -1.61 -2.06 -3.18
CA GLY A 74 -0.79 -3.14 -2.63
C GLY A 74 -0.81 -4.40 -3.48
N VAL A 75 -1.95 -4.73 -4.12
CA VAL A 75 -2.01 -5.85 -5.09
C VAL A 75 -1.14 -5.54 -6.31
N GLN A 76 -1.24 -4.35 -6.90
CA GLN A 76 -0.42 -3.94 -8.04
C GLN A 76 1.08 -3.99 -7.70
N CYS A 77 1.48 -3.44 -6.56
CA CYS A 77 2.87 -3.44 -6.09
C CYS A 77 3.39 -4.86 -5.83
N SER A 78 2.54 -5.74 -5.28
CA SER A 78 2.89 -7.14 -5.05
C SER A 78 3.19 -7.87 -6.35
N ILE A 79 2.35 -7.72 -7.37
CA ILE A 79 2.53 -8.37 -8.68
C ILE A 79 3.85 -7.89 -9.30
N ALA A 80 4.09 -6.59 -9.38
CA ALA A 80 5.29 -6.04 -9.99
C ALA A 80 6.57 -6.41 -9.22
N GLY A 81 6.51 -6.34 -7.87
CA GLY A 81 7.65 -6.68 -7.02
C GLY A 81 8.00 -8.17 -7.07
N PHE A 82 7.02 -9.07 -7.04
CA PHE A 82 7.27 -10.51 -7.24
C PHE A 82 7.79 -10.82 -8.63
N TRP A 83 7.30 -10.13 -9.66
CA TRP A 83 7.82 -10.28 -11.00
C TRP A 83 9.31 -9.91 -11.07
N ALA A 84 9.69 -8.75 -10.52
CA ALA A 84 11.09 -8.32 -10.45
C ALA A 84 11.97 -9.26 -9.60
N LEU A 85 11.43 -9.75 -8.47
CA LEU A 85 12.18 -10.58 -7.52
C LEU A 85 12.44 -11.99 -8.04
N LEU A 86 11.48 -12.59 -8.77
CA LEU A 86 11.51 -14.04 -9.04
C LEU A 86 11.55 -14.39 -10.54
N ILE A 87 11.09 -13.51 -11.43
CA ILE A 87 10.76 -13.88 -12.80
C ILE A 87 11.60 -13.12 -13.82
N ASP A 88 11.73 -11.80 -13.67
CA ASP A 88 12.39 -10.96 -14.69
C ASP A 88 13.90 -11.21 -14.74
N PRO A 89 14.44 -11.78 -15.84
CA PRO A 89 15.84 -12.14 -15.93
C PRO A 89 16.78 -10.92 -15.94
N VAL A 90 16.31 -9.75 -16.39
CA VAL A 90 17.11 -8.52 -16.42
C VAL A 90 17.39 -8.04 -15.01
N PHE A 91 16.37 -8.03 -14.14
CA PHE A 91 16.54 -7.65 -12.72
C PHE A 91 17.28 -8.71 -11.91
N GLN A 92 17.25 -9.99 -12.34
CA GLN A 92 18.06 -11.03 -11.70
C GLN A 92 19.54 -10.89 -12.05
N ALA A 93 19.85 -10.49 -13.29
CA ALA A 93 21.23 -10.34 -13.76
C ALA A 93 21.91 -9.11 -13.16
N ASP A 94 21.19 -7.98 -13.08
CA ASP A 94 21.72 -6.72 -12.55
C ASP A 94 20.67 -6.04 -11.65
N LYS A 95 20.95 -5.99 -10.34
CA LYS A 95 20.09 -5.42 -9.33
C LYS A 95 20.31 -3.92 -9.08
N VAL A 96 21.34 -3.32 -9.70
CA VAL A 96 21.73 -1.93 -9.42
C VAL A 96 21.35 -0.99 -10.55
N TYR A 97 21.60 -1.39 -11.81
CA TYR A 97 21.42 -0.50 -12.96
C TYR A 97 20.22 -0.87 -13.84
N SER A 98 19.64 -2.07 -13.64
CA SER A 98 18.56 -2.55 -14.50
C SER A 98 17.34 -1.63 -14.51
N GLN A 99 16.84 -1.39 -15.71
CA GLN A 99 15.61 -0.66 -15.99
C GLN A 99 14.86 -1.37 -17.12
N GLN A 100 13.53 -1.29 -17.08
CA GLN A 100 12.64 -1.86 -18.08
C GLN A 100 11.50 -0.86 -18.35
N ASN A 101 10.92 -0.86 -19.54
CA ASN A 101 9.79 0.00 -19.86
C ASN A 101 8.58 -0.24 -18.94
N TRP A 102 8.26 -1.51 -18.66
CA TRP A 102 7.19 -1.86 -17.74
C TRP A 102 7.45 -1.37 -16.32
N SER A 103 8.70 -1.43 -15.87
CA SER A 103 9.05 -0.96 -14.51
C SER A 103 9.02 0.56 -14.39
N TRP A 104 9.39 1.30 -15.45
CA TRP A 104 9.18 2.74 -15.51
C TRP A 104 7.72 3.11 -15.37
N LEU A 105 6.85 2.50 -16.20
CA LEU A 105 5.41 2.75 -16.12
C LEU A 105 4.87 2.44 -14.72
N HIS A 106 5.24 1.29 -14.17
CA HIS A 106 4.80 0.88 -12.83
C HIS A 106 5.25 1.86 -11.76
N CYS A 107 6.53 2.24 -11.72
CA CYS A 107 7.07 3.16 -10.71
C CYS A 107 6.42 4.56 -10.80
N LEU A 108 6.17 5.08 -12.02
CA LEU A 108 5.53 6.39 -12.21
C LEU A 108 4.07 6.37 -11.77
N VAL A 109 3.32 5.32 -12.13
CA VAL A 109 1.93 5.15 -11.68
C VAL A 109 1.86 4.96 -10.16
N ALA A 110 2.78 4.17 -9.59
CA ALA A 110 2.90 3.98 -8.15
C ALA A 110 3.22 5.29 -7.43
N SER A 111 4.10 6.12 -8.00
CA SER A 111 4.40 7.46 -7.45
C SER A 111 3.19 8.38 -7.44
N GLY A 112 2.33 8.29 -8.47
CA GLY A 112 1.05 9.01 -8.50
C GLY A 112 0.10 8.57 -7.39
N CYS A 113 0.02 7.27 -7.11
CA CYS A 113 -0.75 6.74 -5.98
C CYS A 113 -0.21 7.22 -4.63
N MET A 114 1.12 7.15 -4.43
CA MET A 114 1.76 7.61 -3.19
C MET A 114 1.50 9.10 -2.96
N LEU A 115 1.59 9.93 -4.01
CA LEU A 115 1.25 11.35 -3.91
C LEU A 115 -0.20 11.57 -3.49
N LEU A 116 -1.15 10.80 -4.03
CA LEU A 116 -2.55 10.85 -3.62
C LEU A 116 -2.71 10.48 -2.14
N ASP A 117 -2.01 9.44 -1.69
CA ASP A 117 -2.07 8.97 -0.31
C ASP A 117 -1.43 9.98 0.66
N ASP A 118 -0.34 10.63 0.27
CA ASP A 118 0.27 11.74 1.03
C ASP A 118 -0.69 12.92 1.18
N VAL A 119 -1.42 13.28 0.12
CA VAL A 119 -2.46 14.31 0.17
C VAL A 119 -3.58 13.88 1.13
N TYR A 120 -4.03 12.63 1.06
CA TYR A 120 -5.02 12.12 2.00
C TYR A 120 -4.54 12.18 3.45
N LEU A 121 -3.31 11.75 3.74
CA LEU A 121 -2.74 11.78 5.08
C LEU A 121 -2.68 13.21 5.62
N LEU A 122 -2.19 14.16 4.81
CA LEU A 122 -2.09 15.57 5.19
C LEU A 122 -3.47 16.16 5.48
N VAL A 123 -4.43 16.00 4.55
CA VAL A 123 -5.80 16.51 4.72
C VAL A 123 -6.46 15.88 5.94
N PHE A 124 -6.28 14.57 6.13
CA PHE A 124 -6.87 13.83 7.24
C PHE A 124 -6.31 14.28 8.59
N ASP A 125 -5.00 14.55 8.66
CA ASP A 125 -4.36 15.06 9.88
C ASP A 125 -4.83 16.48 10.20
N ILE A 126 -4.95 17.35 9.22
CA ILE A 126 -5.44 18.71 9.39
C ILE A 126 -6.91 18.73 9.84
N VAL A 127 -7.78 17.97 9.15
CA VAL A 127 -9.24 18.02 9.37
C VAL A 127 -9.64 17.27 10.63
N PHE A 128 -9.06 16.08 10.85
CA PHE A 128 -9.48 15.19 11.94
C PHE A 128 -8.48 15.08 13.09
N ARG A 129 -7.34 15.79 13.03
CA ARG A 129 -6.27 15.81 14.04
C ARG A 129 -5.80 14.41 14.46
N THR A 130 -5.60 13.51 13.48
CA THR A 130 -5.34 12.09 13.72
C THR A 130 -3.87 11.73 13.86
N ARG A 131 -2.96 12.63 13.96
CA ARG A 131 -1.48 12.53 14.02
C ARG A 131 -0.92 11.10 14.15
N ASN A 132 -0.64 10.46 13.03
CA ASN A 132 0.06 9.18 12.99
C ASN A 132 1.51 9.40 12.52
N MET A 133 2.38 9.76 13.49
CA MET A 133 3.77 10.12 13.17
C MET A 133 4.56 8.99 12.51
N ILE A 134 4.31 7.72 12.89
CA ILE A 134 5.01 6.57 12.30
C ILE A 134 4.64 6.43 10.82
N LEU A 135 3.36 6.57 10.50
CA LEU A 135 2.89 6.51 9.12
C LEU A 135 3.41 7.70 8.31
N LEU A 136 3.42 8.91 8.88
CA LEU A 136 3.94 10.11 8.22
C LEU A 136 5.44 9.97 7.89
N VAL A 137 6.24 9.46 8.83
CA VAL A 137 7.67 9.18 8.59
C VAL A 137 7.86 8.13 7.50
N HIS A 138 7.04 7.06 7.52
CA HIS A 138 7.06 6.04 6.46
C HIS A 138 6.81 6.66 5.08
N HIS A 139 5.74 7.43 4.94
CA HIS A 139 5.38 8.09 3.68
C HIS A 139 6.44 9.07 3.21
N PHE A 140 7.03 9.85 4.11
CA PHE A 140 8.12 10.76 3.77
C PHE A 140 9.30 10.03 3.09
N PHE A 141 9.75 8.90 3.63
CA PHE A 141 10.86 8.16 3.04
C PHE A 141 10.45 7.36 1.80
N ALA A 142 9.24 6.80 1.76
CA ALA A 142 8.74 6.07 0.60
C ALA A 142 8.53 7.00 -0.61
N SER A 143 7.89 8.14 -0.41
CA SER A 143 7.71 9.17 -1.44
C SER A 143 9.03 9.79 -1.86
N GLY A 144 9.96 10.01 -0.91
CA GLY A 144 11.33 10.47 -1.18
C GLY A 144 12.11 9.49 -2.06
N ALA A 145 11.99 8.18 -1.82
CA ALA A 145 12.64 7.16 -2.64
C ALA A 145 12.07 7.15 -4.08
N LEU A 146 10.74 7.22 -4.23
CA LEU A 146 10.09 7.29 -5.55
C LEU A 146 10.42 8.59 -6.29
N LEU A 147 10.45 9.73 -5.59
CA LEU A 147 10.84 11.01 -6.17
C LEU A 147 12.30 10.98 -6.64
N GLY A 148 13.18 10.39 -5.85
CA GLY A 148 14.60 10.21 -6.22
C GLY A 148 14.76 9.42 -7.51
N LEU A 149 13.98 8.34 -7.69
CA LEU A 149 13.95 7.57 -8.95
C LEU A 149 13.44 8.41 -10.13
N ILE A 150 12.39 9.21 -9.93
CA ILE A 150 11.84 10.08 -11.00
C ILE A 150 12.85 11.14 -11.44
N ILE A 151 13.66 11.67 -10.52
CA ILE A 151 14.69 12.70 -10.78
C ILE A 151 15.91 12.05 -11.41
N ASN A 152 16.41 10.97 -10.83
CA ASN A 152 17.60 10.26 -11.31
C ASN A 152 17.23 9.16 -12.29
N ILE A 153 17.15 9.51 -13.57
CA ILE A 153 16.81 8.59 -14.67
C ILE A 153 17.81 7.43 -14.86
N LYS A 154 18.98 7.50 -14.24
CA LYS A 154 19.99 6.44 -14.32
C LYS A 154 19.83 5.39 -13.22
N SER A 155 19.01 5.66 -12.20
CA SER A 155 18.80 4.73 -11.09
C SER A 155 18.13 3.44 -11.57
N GLY A 156 18.67 2.30 -11.14
CA GLY A 156 18.02 1.01 -11.35
C GLY A 156 16.71 0.91 -10.55
N HIS A 157 15.79 0.11 -11.06
CA HIS A 157 14.45 0.00 -10.51
C HIS A 157 14.26 -1.13 -9.51
N TYR A 158 15.21 -2.07 -9.43
CA TYR A 158 15.07 -3.27 -8.60
C TYR A 158 14.78 -2.95 -7.14
N LEU A 159 15.62 -2.12 -6.49
CA LEU A 159 15.44 -1.80 -5.07
C LEU A 159 14.11 -1.08 -4.80
N ILE A 160 13.66 -0.24 -5.72
CA ILE A 160 12.36 0.44 -5.60
C ILE A 160 11.20 -0.55 -5.74
N LEU A 161 11.29 -1.51 -6.69
CA LEU A 161 10.27 -2.54 -6.88
C LEU A 161 10.17 -3.46 -5.66
N ILE A 162 11.31 -3.80 -5.03
CA ILE A 162 11.31 -4.55 -3.76
C ILE A 162 10.75 -3.69 -2.62
N GLY A 163 11.05 -2.39 -2.59
CA GLY A 163 10.42 -1.44 -1.66
C GLY A 163 8.90 -1.39 -1.82
N LEU A 164 8.42 -1.32 -3.05
CA LEU A 164 6.99 -1.38 -3.36
C LEU A 164 6.36 -2.75 -3.02
N LEU A 165 7.12 -3.86 -3.16
CA LEU A 165 6.64 -5.18 -2.74
C LEU A 165 6.30 -5.23 -1.25
N LEU A 166 6.91 -4.39 -0.41
CA LEU A 166 6.55 -4.30 1.00
C LEU A 166 5.09 -3.88 1.22
N GLU A 167 4.44 -3.29 0.20
CA GLU A 167 3.01 -2.95 0.23
C GLU A 167 2.07 -4.16 0.09
N MET A 168 2.60 -5.39 -0.05
CA MET A 168 1.79 -6.64 -0.04
C MET A 168 0.96 -6.83 1.25
N ILE A 169 1.25 -6.06 2.31
CA ILE A 169 0.48 -6.05 3.56
C ILE A 169 -0.81 -5.24 3.44
N THR A 170 -0.88 -4.24 2.54
CA THR A 170 -1.98 -3.28 2.50
C THR A 170 -3.33 -3.89 2.10
N PRO A 171 -3.43 -4.90 1.20
CA PRO A 171 -4.67 -5.64 0.95
C PRO A 171 -5.22 -6.32 2.21
N LEU A 172 -4.35 -6.85 3.07
CA LEU A 172 -4.76 -7.51 4.32
C LEU A 172 -5.20 -6.48 5.37
N ASN A 173 -4.57 -5.30 5.40
CA ASN A 173 -5.02 -4.18 6.22
C ASN A 173 -6.42 -3.70 5.79
N CYS A 174 -6.63 -3.53 4.48
CA CYS A 174 -7.92 -3.21 3.92
C CYS A 174 -8.99 -4.23 4.37
N LEU A 175 -8.73 -5.53 4.16
CA LEU A 175 -9.64 -6.59 4.59
C LEU A 175 -9.90 -6.57 6.10
N THR A 176 -8.88 -6.27 6.92
CA THR A 176 -9.03 -6.13 8.37
C THR A 176 -10.01 -5.01 8.72
N THR A 177 -9.88 -3.84 8.08
CA THR A 177 -10.79 -2.69 8.29
C THR A 177 -12.21 -3.03 7.87
N LEU A 178 -12.38 -3.62 6.68
CA LEU A 178 -13.69 -4.01 6.16
C LEU A 178 -14.39 -5.00 7.11
N LEU A 179 -13.69 -6.04 7.56
CA LEU A 179 -14.21 -7.04 8.48
C LEU A 179 -14.57 -6.47 9.85
N LYS A 180 -13.80 -5.50 10.36
CA LYS A 180 -14.13 -4.81 11.62
C LYS A 180 -15.39 -3.98 11.50
N VAL A 181 -15.47 -3.18 10.44
CA VAL A 181 -16.63 -2.29 10.23
C VAL A 181 -17.92 -3.06 9.97
N THR A 182 -17.84 -4.20 9.28
CA THR A 182 -19.00 -5.07 9.02
C THR A 182 -19.35 -6.03 10.17
N GLY A 183 -18.57 -6.00 11.28
CA GLY A 183 -18.79 -6.88 12.42
C GLY A 183 -18.35 -8.34 12.22
N ASN A 184 -17.60 -8.61 11.14
CA ASN A 184 -17.17 -9.95 10.74
C ASN A 184 -15.70 -10.27 11.17
N ALA A 185 -15.09 -9.46 12.02
CA ALA A 185 -13.72 -9.62 12.45
C ALA A 185 -13.44 -10.95 13.19
N ASN A 186 -14.46 -11.56 13.80
CA ASN A 186 -14.36 -12.83 14.55
C ASN A 186 -14.65 -14.08 13.70
N THR A 187 -15.02 -13.92 12.42
CA THR A 187 -15.26 -15.03 11.50
C THR A 187 -13.95 -15.78 11.19
N LEU A 188 -14.07 -16.97 10.59
CA LEU A 188 -12.92 -17.72 10.10
C LEU A 188 -12.06 -16.87 9.17
N LEU A 189 -12.67 -16.13 8.24
CA LEU A 189 -11.98 -15.23 7.34
C LEU A 189 -11.15 -14.17 8.11
N GLY A 190 -11.72 -13.57 9.17
CA GLY A 190 -11.00 -12.61 10.00
C GLY A 190 -9.83 -13.23 10.76
N LYS A 191 -9.95 -14.48 11.22
CA LYS A 191 -8.85 -15.21 11.87
C LYS A 191 -7.74 -15.54 10.88
N VAL A 192 -8.08 -16.07 9.71
CA VAL A 192 -7.12 -16.37 8.62
C VAL A 192 -6.41 -15.10 8.17
N ASN A 193 -7.14 -14.01 7.95
CA ASN A 193 -6.54 -12.72 7.56
C ASN A 193 -5.50 -12.23 8.58
N ARG A 194 -5.77 -12.32 9.89
CA ARG A 194 -4.81 -11.95 10.94
C ARG A 194 -3.58 -12.85 10.94
N TRP A 195 -3.78 -14.15 10.75
CA TRP A 195 -2.69 -15.12 10.68
C TRP A 195 -1.79 -14.83 9.47
N VAL A 196 -2.36 -14.68 8.28
CA VAL A 196 -1.64 -14.32 7.04
C VAL A 196 -0.94 -12.95 7.20
N HIS A 197 -1.63 -11.96 7.74
CA HIS A 197 -1.08 -10.63 8.00
C HIS A 197 0.22 -10.69 8.83
N LEU A 198 0.25 -11.48 9.91
CA LEU A 198 1.46 -11.62 10.73
C LEU A 198 2.60 -12.27 9.94
N HIS A 199 2.32 -13.29 9.12
CA HIS A 199 3.35 -13.96 8.31
C HIS A 199 3.89 -13.04 7.21
N ILE A 200 3.04 -12.26 6.58
CA ILE A 200 3.46 -11.23 5.62
C ILE A 200 4.35 -10.17 6.29
N GLN A 201 4.08 -9.79 7.54
CA GLN A 201 4.99 -8.90 8.28
C GLN A 201 6.40 -9.51 8.43
N HIS A 202 6.52 -10.82 8.68
CA HIS A 202 7.81 -11.49 8.72
C HIS A 202 8.48 -11.52 7.33
N CYS A 203 7.72 -11.77 6.26
CA CYS A 203 8.26 -11.68 4.89
C CYS A 203 8.82 -10.29 4.58
N ARG A 204 8.16 -9.22 5.04
CA ARG A 204 8.67 -7.85 4.89
C ARG A 204 10.03 -7.66 5.55
N VAL A 205 10.25 -8.24 6.72
CA VAL A 205 11.57 -8.21 7.38
C VAL A 205 12.61 -8.88 6.49
N VAL A 206 12.32 -10.07 5.97
CA VAL A 206 13.24 -10.79 5.07
C VAL A 206 13.56 -9.93 3.83
N LEU A 207 12.55 -9.29 3.23
CA LEU A 207 12.75 -8.42 2.07
C LEU A 207 13.60 -7.20 2.39
N THR A 208 13.45 -6.58 3.55
CA THR A 208 14.31 -5.44 3.94
C THR A 208 15.76 -5.88 4.18
N TYR A 209 16.00 -7.06 4.74
CA TYR A 209 17.35 -7.65 4.80
C TYR A 209 17.90 -8.00 3.42
N HIS A 210 17.06 -8.47 2.50
CA HIS A 210 17.47 -8.67 1.11
C HIS A 210 17.90 -7.35 0.45
N MET A 211 17.15 -6.24 0.66
CA MET A 211 17.57 -4.92 0.17
C MET A 211 18.93 -4.50 0.76
N TRP A 212 19.16 -4.73 2.05
CA TRP A 212 20.47 -4.51 2.68
C TRP A 212 21.56 -5.34 2.05
N TRP A 213 21.28 -6.63 1.81
CA TRP A 213 22.25 -7.51 1.14
C TRP A 213 22.62 -6.98 -0.26
N VAL A 214 21.65 -6.55 -1.07
CA VAL A 214 21.92 -5.97 -2.39
C VAL A 214 22.78 -4.71 -2.26
N CYS A 215 22.47 -3.81 -1.32
CA CYS A 215 23.23 -2.58 -1.12
C CYS A 215 24.67 -2.86 -0.67
N ILE A 216 24.87 -3.79 0.27
CA ILE A 216 26.20 -4.12 0.81
C ILE A 216 27.05 -4.84 -0.23
N SER A 217 26.46 -5.82 -0.96
CA SER A 217 27.16 -6.61 -1.97
C SER A 217 27.59 -5.77 -3.18
N ASN A 218 26.89 -4.67 -3.46
CA ASN A 218 27.15 -3.78 -4.60
C ASN A 218 27.38 -2.33 -4.14
N TRP A 219 28.06 -2.14 -3.01
CA TRP A 219 28.13 -0.84 -2.34
C TRP A 219 28.59 0.31 -3.24
N ASN A 220 29.69 0.13 -3.96
CA ASN A 220 30.26 1.17 -4.81
C ASN A 220 29.31 1.53 -5.95
N ASP A 221 28.72 0.53 -6.58
CA ASP A 221 27.79 0.71 -7.69
C ASP A 221 26.50 1.42 -7.24
N VAL A 222 25.99 1.06 -6.05
CA VAL A 222 24.79 1.70 -5.48
C VAL A 222 25.06 3.16 -5.13
N VAL A 223 26.21 3.47 -4.53
CA VAL A 223 26.61 4.85 -4.20
C VAL A 223 26.77 5.69 -5.46
N GLU A 224 27.42 5.16 -6.49
CA GLU A 224 27.63 5.84 -7.77
C GLU A 224 26.30 6.06 -8.51
N ASN A 225 25.45 5.03 -8.55
CA ASN A 225 24.17 5.06 -9.26
C ASN A 225 23.17 6.03 -8.65
N LEU A 226 23.00 6.00 -7.33
CA LEU A 226 22.02 6.85 -6.65
C LEU A 226 22.47 8.30 -6.48
N GLY A 227 23.78 8.55 -6.41
CA GLY A 227 24.32 9.84 -5.99
C GLY A 227 24.15 10.09 -4.49
N LEU A 228 25.11 10.81 -3.90
CA LEU A 228 25.23 10.91 -2.44
C LEU A 228 23.98 11.39 -1.69
N PRO A 229 23.29 12.48 -2.10
CA PRO A 229 22.12 12.95 -1.34
C PRO A 229 20.97 11.95 -1.32
N TYR A 230 20.67 11.36 -2.48
CA TYR A 230 19.59 10.38 -2.59
C TYR A 230 19.94 9.08 -1.87
N PHE A 231 21.19 8.62 -1.98
CA PHE A 231 21.72 7.47 -1.27
C PHE A 231 21.55 7.60 0.25
N ILE A 232 21.87 8.77 0.83
CA ILE A 232 21.69 9.02 2.27
C ILE A 232 20.20 8.89 2.65
N VAL A 233 19.29 9.54 1.93
CA VAL A 233 17.84 9.48 2.20
C VAL A 233 17.33 8.04 2.09
N PHE A 234 17.76 7.32 1.05
CA PHE A 234 17.39 5.92 0.84
C PHE A 234 17.86 5.01 1.99
N LEU A 235 19.12 5.11 2.39
CA LEU A 235 19.67 4.30 3.50
C LEU A 235 19.03 4.66 4.84
N MET A 236 18.75 5.93 5.11
CA MET A 236 18.04 6.35 6.32
C MET A 236 16.63 5.73 6.34
N GLY A 237 15.91 5.81 5.24
CA GLY A 237 14.58 5.21 5.10
C GLY A 237 14.63 3.69 5.30
N LEU A 238 15.55 3.01 4.65
CA LEU A 238 15.73 1.56 4.78
C LEU A 238 16.11 1.17 6.22
N SER A 239 16.99 1.94 6.90
CA SER A 239 17.38 1.73 8.29
C SER A 239 16.17 1.85 9.23
N ILE A 240 15.41 2.95 9.12
CA ILE A 240 14.22 3.19 9.94
C ILE A 240 13.19 2.07 9.71
N LEU A 241 12.96 1.71 8.45
CA LEU A 241 12.03 0.64 8.09
C LEU A 241 12.44 -0.71 8.68
N THR A 242 13.73 -1.08 8.55
CA THR A 242 14.25 -2.38 9.00
C THR A 242 14.29 -2.48 10.52
N PHE A 243 14.87 -1.47 11.20
CA PHE A 243 15.22 -1.59 12.63
C PHE A 243 14.19 -0.99 13.58
N ILE A 244 13.29 -0.14 13.09
CA ILE A 244 12.28 0.53 13.91
C ILE A 244 10.87 0.09 13.51
N MET A 245 10.47 0.31 12.25
CA MET A 245 9.08 0.19 11.85
C MET A 245 8.63 -1.26 11.74
N ASN A 246 9.38 -2.13 11.08
CA ASN A 246 9.03 -3.54 10.96
C ASN A 246 8.96 -4.25 12.33
N PRO A 247 9.94 -4.11 13.25
CA PRO A 247 9.83 -4.63 14.61
C PRO A 247 8.62 -4.08 15.38
N TYR A 248 8.35 -2.77 15.28
CA TYR A 248 7.20 -2.15 15.90
C TYR A 248 5.88 -2.73 15.39
N TRP A 249 5.73 -2.89 14.07
CA TRP A 249 4.51 -3.46 13.49
C TRP A 249 4.31 -4.93 13.83
N ILE A 250 5.37 -5.73 13.87
CA ILE A 250 5.30 -7.13 14.36
C ILE A 250 4.87 -7.14 15.82
N TYR A 251 5.52 -6.36 16.66
CA TYR A 251 5.19 -6.28 18.09
C TYR A 251 3.73 -5.91 18.32
N THR A 252 3.21 -4.92 17.60
CA THR A 252 1.80 -4.47 17.74
C THR A 252 0.78 -5.41 17.09
N SER A 253 1.19 -6.22 16.12
CA SER A 253 0.30 -7.17 15.41
C SER A 253 0.21 -8.53 16.10
N THR A 254 1.26 -8.98 16.76
CA THR A 254 1.33 -10.29 17.44
C THR A 254 0.24 -10.49 18.51
N PRO A 255 -0.04 -9.56 19.43
CA PRO A 255 -1.10 -9.72 20.43
C PRO A 255 -2.50 -9.83 19.80
N ARG A 256 -2.70 -9.21 18.62
CA ARG A 256 -3.98 -9.25 17.90
C ARG A 256 -4.32 -10.65 17.36
N LEU A 257 -3.32 -11.52 17.22
CA LEU A 257 -3.54 -12.90 16.81
C LEU A 257 -4.13 -13.75 17.96
N PHE A 258 -3.66 -13.52 19.19
CA PHE A 258 -3.99 -14.33 20.35
C PHE A 258 -5.03 -13.68 21.28
N GLY A 259 -5.22 -12.37 21.19
CA GLY A 259 -6.13 -11.63 22.05
C GLY A 259 -7.60 -11.72 21.61
N PRO A 260 -8.54 -11.55 22.56
CA PRO A 260 -9.93 -11.30 22.22
C PRO A 260 -10.01 -10.01 21.39
N ILE A 261 -10.81 -10.04 20.34
CA ILE A 261 -11.04 -8.83 19.54
C ILE A 261 -11.92 -7.92 20.38
N ASP A 262 -11.44 -6.69 20.62
CA ASP A 262 -12.25 -5.63 21.23
C ASP A 262 -13.51 -5.42 20.39
N THR A 263 -14.62 -5.99 20.88
CA THR A 263 -15.96 -5.84 20.32
C THR A 263 -16.61 -4.51 20.73
N ASN A 264 -15.88 -3.60 21.32
CA ASN A 264 -16.30 -2.24 21.65
C ASN A 264 -16.39 -1.33 20.42
N SER A 265 -16.93 -1.87 19.31
CA SER A 265 -17.43 -1.06 18.21
C SER A 265 -18.81 -0.48 18.63
N PRO A 266 -19.09 0.82 18.39
CA PRO A 266 -20.36 1.45 18.78
C PRO A 266 -21.60 0.75 18.25
N ASN A 267 -21.49 -0.11 17.24
CA ASN A 267 -22.61 -0.90 16.71
C ASN A 267 -23.02 -2.08 17.62
N THR A 268 -22.16 -2.55 18.54
CA THR A 268 -22.52 -3.58 19.51
C THR A 268 -23.35 -2.99 20.67
N ALA A 269 -23.15 -1.70 20.96
CA ALA A 269 -23.97 -0.98 21.94
C ALA A 269 -25.43 -0.82 21.48
N LEU A 270 -25.67 -0.64 20.17
CA LEU A 270 -27.03 -0.57 19.60
C LEU A 270 -27.78 -1.89 19.68
N LYS A 271 -27.09 -3.05 19.49
CA LYS A 271 -27.74 -4.37 19.66
C LYS A 271 -28.02 -4.72 21.12
N LYS A 272 -27.16 -4.30 22.06
CA LYS A 272 -27.41 -4.49 23.50
C LYS A 272 -28.54 -3.58 24.01
N GLY A 273 -28.65 -2.36 23.49
CA GLY A 273 -29.76 -1.44 23.83
C GLY A 273 -31.12 -1.91 23.34
N SER A 274 -31.19 -2.56 22.17
CA SER A 274 -32.46 -3.11 21.62
C SER A 274 -32.92 -4.37 22.34
N SER A 275 -31.97 -5.23 22.80
CA SER A 275 -32.31 -6.45 23.56
C SER A 275 -32.73 -6.15 25.02
N GLY A 276 -32.18 -5.06 25.60
CA GLY A 276 -32.56 -4.64 26.97
C GLY A 276 -33.94 -4.00 27.09
N LYS A 277 -34.43 -3.35 26.03
CA LYS A 277 -35.80 -2.75 26.04
C LYS A 277 -36.91 -3.78 25.89
N LEU A 278 -36.64 -4.90 25.20
CA LEU A 278 -37.68 -5.95 25.01
C LEU A 278 -37.99 -6.70 26.31
N ASN A 279 -37.02 -6.81 27.24
CA ASN A 279 -37.23 -7.54 28.51
C ASN A 279 -37.80 -6.65 29.64
N SER A 280 -37.81 -5.33 29.55
CA SER A 280 -38.38 -4.46 30.57
C SER A 280 -39.90 -4.22 30.39
N GLU A 281 -40.41 -4.30 29.15
CA GLU A 281 -41.85 -4.14 28.90
C GLU A 281 -42.66 -5.38 29.24
N THR A 282 -42.06 -6.57 29.25
CA THR A 282 -42.72 -7.82 29.59
C THR A 282 -42.90 -8.03 31.10
N PHE A 283 -42.14 -7.35 31.93
CA PHE A 283 -42.20 -7.47 33.40
C PHE A 283 -43.24 -6.49 34.06
N GLN A 284 -43.64 -5.42 33.36
CA GLN A 284 -44.62 -4.48 33.92
C GLN A 284 -46.08 -4.87 33.64
N LYS A 285 -46.35 -5.84 32.77
CA LYS A 285 -47.72 -6.33 32.50
C LYS A 285 -48.21 -7.47 33.37
N LYS A 286 -47.48 -7.86 34.44
CA LYS A 286 -47.86 -8.93 35.38
C LYS A 286 -48.12 -8.45 36.82
N LYS A 287 -48.35 -7.16 37.03
CA LYS A 287 -48.78 -6.62 38.34
C LYS A 287 -49.95 -5.64 38.11
N ILE A 288 -51.09 -6.13 37.70
CA ILE A 288 -52.43 -5.56 37.97
C ILE A 288 -53.38 -6.74 38.09
#